data_1387bed8ae7d8188c722b6114b8ad7b9
#
_entry.id   1387bed8ae7d8188c722b6114b8ad7b9
#
_cell.length_a   1.000
_cell.length_b   1.000
_cell.length_c   1.000
_cell.angle_alpha   90.00
_cell.angle_beta   90.00
_cell.angle_gamma   90.00
#
_symmetry.space_group_name_H-M   'P 1'
#
loop_
_entity.id
_entity.type
_entity.pdbx_description
1 polymer ?
#
loop_
_entity_poly.entity_id
_entity_poly.type
_entity_poly.pdbx_seq_one_letter_code
_entity_poly.pdbx_strand_id
1 'polypeptide(L)'
;MKVKSEIFRAYDIRGVVDEELSDELVKNLGKAIGTSLLRQGRKEICVCRDGRLSGPKIIDTLINGIISTGCNAVDMGMAPTPLLYFATFTSHVVDGVMITGSHNPKNYNGFKIVFNQKSLTSDSIQELKKLIISEDYEIGSGVIKYLSVTKDYIKSLREKIKIERPVKVVLDCGNGVGGVIAPEAFKAMGIELVEIFCEVDGNFPNHHPDPGNPKNMIDLSKAVIESSADLGIALDGDGDRLGVVDNLGNIIYPDQYLSLISEAILKENDKRKIVFDVKCSTQLKKAIEKNGGIPVMSRTGHSYIKSEILNSNAILGGEMSGHIFFNDNWFGFDDGIFSALRLIEILTKEKNSSSDIFNRYPQLFNTPELTIKTTDEEKFKIIERLRSDFQFDEYERILIDGLRLENNCLLYTSPSPRDVE
;
A
#
# COMPACT_ATOMS: atom_id res chain seq x y z
N MET A 1 -3.33 -31.76 1.14
CA MET A 1 -4.44 -30.82 1.46
C MET A 1 -5.05 -30.25 0.18
N LYS A 2 -6.41 -30.14 0.04
CA LYS A 2 -7.03 -29.37 -1.05
C LYS A 2 -6.99 -27.89 -0.71
N VAL A 3 -6.29 -27.10 -1.53
CA VAL A 3 -6.14 -25.67 -1.33
C VAL A 3 -6.83 -24.95 -2.49
N LYS A 4 -7.72 -23.99 -2.20
CA LYS A 4 -8.30 -23.14 -3.24
C LYS A 4 -7.19 -22.29 -3.86
N SER A 5 -7.07 -22.39 -5.19
CA SER A 5 -5.99 -21.70 -5.93
C SER A 5 -6.15 -20.19 -5.93
N GLU A 6 -7.39 -19.71 -5.86
CA GLU A 6 -7.80 -18.32 -6.02
C GLU A 6 -7.27 -17.42 -4.88
N ILE A 7 -7.03 -17.98 -3.69
CA ILE A 7 -6.48 -17.21 -2.55
C ILE A 7 -4.99 -16.88 -2.69
N PHE A 8 -4.23 -17.63 -3.51
CA PHE A 8 -2.80 -17.40 -3.79
C PHE A 8 -2.66 -16.48 -5.00
N ARG A 9 -2.76 -15.18 -4.75
CA ARG A 9 -2.79 -14.14 -5.80
C ARG A 9 -1.38 -13.78 -6.30
N ALA A 10 -1.29 -12.76 -7.13
CA ALA A 10 -0.04 -12.35 -7.76
C ALA A 10 1.02 -11.80 -6.77
N TYR A 11 0.61 -11.24 -5.63
CA TYR A 11 1.50 -10.58 -4.68
C TYR A 11 1.06 -10.70 -3.20
N ASP A 12 -0.07 -11.33 -2.92
CA ASP A 12 -0.54 -11.62 -1.57
C ASP A 12 -1.31 -12.95 -1.51
N ILE A 13 -1.63 -13.36 -0.29
CA ILE A 13 -2.56 -14.47 -0.03
C ILE A 13 -3.74 -13.86 0.68
N ARG A 14 -4.96 -13.98 0.13
CA ARG A 14 -6.14 -13.31 0.66
C ARG A 14 -7.39 -14.17 0.48
N GLY A 15 -8.28 -14.17 1.47
CA GLY A 15 -9.52 -14.92 1.41
C GLY A 15 -10.51 -14.57 2.51
N VAL A 16 -11.71 -15.15 2.42
CA VAL A 16 -12.75 -15.05 3.45
C VAL A 16 -12.37 -15.92 4.64
N VAL A 17 -12.39 -15.33 5.83
CA VAL A 17 -12.02 -16.01 7.07
C VAL A 17 -12.99 -17.16 7.36
N ASP A 18 -12.45 -18.26 7.87
CA ASP A 18 -13.13 -19.54 8.18
C ASP A 18 -13.69 -20.31 6.96
N GLU A 19 -13.92 -19.65 5.83
CA GLU A 19 -14.37 -20.30 4.58
C GLU A 19 -13.19 -20.70 3.68
N GLU A 20 -12.24 -19.77 3.51
CA GLU A 20 -11.08 -19.91 2.62
C GLU A 20 -9.76 -19.92 3.41
N LEU A 21 -9.70 -19.13 4.49
CA LEU A 21 -8.58 -19.10 5.43
C LEU A 21 -8.92 -19.92 6.67
N SER A 22 -8.89 -21.25 6.55
CA SER A 22 -9.08 -22.16 7.69
C SER A 22 -7.84 -22.18 8.60
N ASP A 23 -8.01 -22.53 9.90
CA ASP A 23 -6.90 -22.66 10.84
C ASP A 23 -5.83 -23.64 10.34
N GLU A 24 -6.24 -24.73 9.71
CA GLU A 24 -5.33 -25.71 9.13
C GLU A 24 -4.47 -25.08 8.01
N LEU A 25 -5.08 -24.32 7.11
CA LEU A 25 -4.37 -23.63 6.05
C LEU A 25 -3.41 -22.59 6.59
N VAL A 26 -3.83 -21.78 7.56
CA VAL A 26 -2.99 -20.74 8.20
C VAL A 26 -1.79 -21.38 8.90
N LYS A 27 -2.00 -22.48 9.62
CA LYS A 27 -0.91 -23.24 10.27
C LYS A 27 0.06 -23.81 9.24
N ASN A 28 -0.44 -24.37 8.15
CA ASN A 28 0.39 -24.92 7.08
C ASN A 28 1.12 -23.83 6.28
N LEU A 29 0.52 -22.65 6.13
CA LEU A 29 1.22 -21.49 5.60
C LEU A 29 2.38 -21.07 6.51
N GLY A 30 2.18 -21.03 7.83
CA GLY A 30 3.26 -20.79 8.80
C GLY A 30 4.39 -21.80 8.67
N LYS A 31 4.08 -23.10 8.54
CA LYS A 31 5.09 -24.14 8.29
C LYS A 31 5.82 -23.94 6.97
N ALA A 32 5.10 -23.61 5.87
CA ALA A 32 5.72 -23.36 4.57
C ALA A 32 6.68 -22.16 4.61
N ILE A 33 6.27 -21.07 5.28
CA ILE A 33 7.11 -19.89 5.49
C ILE A 33 8.37 -20.25 6.29
N GLY A 34 8.23 -20.88 7.46
CA GLY A 34 9.36 -21.26 8.30
C GLY A 34 10.32 -22.20 7.58
N THR A 35 9.80 -23.21 6.87
CA THR A 35 10.59 -24.13 6.04
C THR A 35 11.35 -23.41 4.95
N SER A 36 10.68 -22.52 4.21
CA SER A 36 11.31 -21.74 3.12
C SER A 36 12.48 -20.89 3.64
N LEU A 37 12.31 -20.27 4.80
CA LEU A 37 13.36 -19.46 5.42
C LEU A 37 14.55 -20.31 5.87
N LEU A 38 14.29 -21.41 6.57
CA LEU A 38 15.34 -22.32 7.07
C LEU A 38 16.18 -22.90 5.93
N ARG A 39 15.56 -23.31 4.82
CA ARG A 39 16.24 -23.78 3.61
C ARG A 39 17.10 -22.71 2.95
N GLN A 40 16.82 -21.44 3.21
CA GLN A 40 17.63 -20.29 2.77
C GLN A 40 18.63 -19.82 3.85
N GLY A 41 18.80 -20.58 4.95
CA GLY A 41 19.71 -20.25 6.04
C GLY A 41 19.24 -19.13 6.98
N ARG A 42 17.97 -18.71 6.89
CA ARG A 42 17.36 -17.68 7.73
C ARG A 42 16.51 -18.31 8.82
N LYS A 43 16.56 -17.77 10.02
CA LYS A 43 15.99 -18.43 11.21
C LYS A 43 14.95 -17.63 11.97
N GLU A 44 14.65 -16.40 11.52
CA GLU A 44 13.75 -15.48 12.20
C GLU A 44 12.87 -14.73 11.19
N ILE A 45 11.64 -14.42 11.60
CA ILE A 45 10.69 -13.64 10.80
C ILE A 45 9.83 -12.76 11.70
N CYS A 46 9.69 -11.48 11.35
CA CYS A 46 8.73 -10.57 12.00
C CYS A 46 7.29 -10.93 11.58
N VAL A 47 6.38 -10.91 12.54
CA VAL A 47 4.94 -11.13 12.30
C VAL A 47 4.15 -10.02 12.97
N CYS A 48 3.24 -9.37 12.24
CA CYS A 48 2.31 -8.43 12.82
C CYS A 48 0.92 -8.56 12.17
N ARG A 49 -0.07 -7.88 12.74
CA ARG A 49 -1.44 -7.90 12.25
C ARG A 49 -2.09 -6.53 12.29
N ASP A 50 -3.14 -6.34 11.47
CA ASP A 50 -4.04 -5.19 11.54
C ASP A 50 -5.06 -5.31 12.69
N GLY A 51 -6.04 -4.40 12.70
CA GLY A 51 -7.08 -4.32 13.73
C GLY A 51 -8.26 -5.28 13.55
N ARG A 52 -8.28 -6.12 12.52
CA ARG A 52 -9.41 -7.02 12.24
C ARG A 52 -9.67 -8.01 13.37
N LEU A 53 -10.95 -8.32 13.64
CA LEU A 53 -11.36 -9.20 14.73
C LEU A 53 -10.79 -10.63 14.62
N SER A 54 -10.56 -11.11 13.41
CA SER A 54 -9.94 -12.41 13.14
C SER A 54 -8.42 -12.43 13.38
N GLY A 55 -7.80 -11.25 13.44
CA GLY A 55 -6.34 -11.09 13.52
C GLY A 55 -5.68 -11.87 14.67
N PRO A 56 -6.16 -11.77 15.94
CA PRO A 56 -5.56 -12.47 17.06
C PRO A 56 -5.46 -13.99 16.86
N LYS A 57 -6.54 -14.63 16.41
CA LYS A 57 -6.56 -16.08 16.14
C LYS A 57 -5.61 -16.45 15.00
N ILE A 58 -5.59 -15.64 13.94
CA ILE A 58 -4.76 -15.91 12.75
C ILE A 58 -3.27 -15.77 13.09
N ILE A 59 -2.86 -14.73 13.82
CA ILE A 59 -1.44 -14.55 14.19
C ILE A 59 -0.93 -15.69 15.07
N ASP A 60 -1.70 -16.10 16.07
CA ASP A 60 -1.34 -17.21 16.96
C ASP A 60 -1.18 -18.52 16.16
N THR A 61 -2.11 -18.78 15.25
CA THR A 61 -2.08 -20.00 14.41
C THR A 61 -0.89 -20.00 13.44
N LEU A 62 -0.60 -18.85 12.82
CA LEU A 62 0.54 -18.69 11.91
C LEU A 62 1.87 -18.86 12.65
N ILE A 63 2.03 -18.19 13.79
CA ILE A 63 3.24 -18.28 14.65
C ILE A 63 3.47 -19.72 15.07
N ASN A 64 2.43 -20.42 15.53
CA ASN A 64 2.54 -21.84 15.89
C ASN A 64 3.01 -22.71 14.71
N GLY A 65 2.57 -22.39 13.49
CA GLY A 65 3.08 -23.04 12.28
C GLY A 65 4.56 -22.76 12.06
N ILE A 66 4.98 -21.50 12.13
CA ILE A 66 6.38 -21.07 11.94
C ILE A 66 7.32 -21.75 12.94
N ILE A 67 7.03 -21.64 14.24
CA ILE A 67 7.92 -22.18 15.29
C ILE A 67 8.01 -23.71 15.27
N SER A 68 6.98 -24.40 14.78
CA SER A 68 6.99 -25.86 14.64
C SER A 68 8.01 -26.38 13.62
N THR A 69 8.58 -25.53 12.80
CA THR A 69 9.65 -25.87 11.85
C THR A 69 11.05 -25.68 12.42
N GLY A 70 11.18 -24.96 13.54
CA GLY A 70 12.47 -24.52 14.10
C GLY A 70 12.84 -23.07 13.75
N CYS A 71 12.02 -22.37 12.94
CA CYS A 71 12.17 -20.95 12.68
C CYS A 71 11.58 -20.14 13.86
N ASN A 72 12.24 -19.06 14.27
CA ASN A 72 11.75 -18.18 15.32
C ASN A 72 10.73 -17.18 14.75
N ALA A 73 9.69 -16.87 15.51
CA ALA A 73 8.76 -15.80 15.21
C ALA A 73 9.05 -14.58 16.09
N VAL A 74 9.16 -13.40 15.49
CA VAL A 74 9.30 -12.12 16.19
C VAL A 74 7.97 -11.39 16.09
N ASP A 75 7.16 -11.51 17.14
CA ASP A 75 5.83 -10.94 17.23
C ASP A 75 5.93 -9.42 17.47
N MET A 76 5.36 -8.64 16.57
CA MET A 76 5.24 -7.19 16.65
C MET A 76 3.84 -6.74 17.13
N GLY A 77 2.94 -7.69 17.36
CA GLY A 77 1.57 -7.41 17.78
C GLY A 77 0.72 -6.72 16.70
N MET A 78 -0.09 -5.76 17.14
CA MET A 78 -0.92 -4.95 16.25
C MET A 78 -0.14 -3.73 15.77
N ALA A 79 0.13 -3.66 14.47
CA ALA A 79 0.91 -2.59 13.85
C ALA A 79 0.50 -2.42 12.37
N PRO A 80 0.58 -1.20 11.80
CA PRO A 80 0.34 -1.00 10.37
C PRO A 80 1.46 -1.61 9.51
N THR A 81 1.11 -1.92 8.26
CA THR A 81 2.03 -2.51 7.26
C THR A 81 3.37 -1.77 7.15
N PRO A 82 3.43 -0.42 7.12
CA PRO A 82 4.70 0.30 7.10
C PRO A 82 5.65 -0.03 8.26
N LEU A 83 5.14 -0.31 9.44
CA LEU A 83 5.99 -0.68 10.59
C LEU A 83 6.64 -2.05 10.41
N LEU A 84 5.96 -3.01 9.79
CA LEU A 84 6.59 -4.28 9.43
C LEU A 84 7.73 -4.05 8.44
N TYR A 85 7.47 -3.28 7.38
CA TYR A 85 8.52 -2.97 6.41
C TYR A 85 9.68 -2.24 7.08
N PHE A 86 9.40 -1.21 7.88
CA PHE A 86 10.43 -0.48 8.62
C PHE A 86 11.27 -1.42 9.49
N ALA A 87 10.65 -2.36 10.20
CA ALA A 87 11.36 -3.36 11.01
C ALA A 87 12.31 -4.21 10.17
N THR A 88 11.90 -4.64 8.96
CA THR A 88 12.75 -5.46 8.09
C THR A 88 13.97 -4.70 7.55
N PHE A 89 13.92 -3.37 7.49
CA PHE A 89 15.03 -2.53 7.04
C PHE A 89 15.94 -2.03 8.17
N THR A 90 15.43 -1.94 9.39
CA THR A 90 16.14 -1.29 10.52
C THR A 90 16.52 -2.25 11.63
N SER A 91 16.00 -3.47 11.65
CA SER A 91 16.39 -4.52 12.60
C SER A 91 17.30 -5.57 11.93
N HIS A 92 17.72 -6.55 12.70
CA HIS A 92 18.47 -7.70 12.17
C HIS A 92 17.57 -8.75 11.47
N VAL A 93 16.24 -8.63 11.59
CA VAL A 93 15.28 -9.53 10.96
C VAL A 93 14.78 -8.92 9.67
N VAL A 94 15.21 -9.46 8.54
CA VAL A 94 14.95 -8.92 7.19
C VAL A 94 13.71 -9.53 6.53
N ASP A 95 13.02 -10.40 7.22
CA ASP A 95 11.85 -11.13 6.76
C ASP A 95 10.61 -10.75 7.57
N GLY A 96 9.44 -10.74 6.95
CA GLY A 96 8.22 -10.33 7.63
C GLY A 96 6.94 -10.87 7.03
N VAL A 97 5.92 -11.03 7.86
CA VAL A 97 4.53 -11.30 7.45
C VAL A 97 3.60 -10.32 8.12
N MET A 98 2.86 -9.58 7.31
CA MET A 98 1.72 -8.77 7.75
C MET A 98 0.42 -9.54 7.53
N ILE A 99 -0.35 -9.70 8.59
CA ILE A 99 -1.69 -10.29 8.55
C ILE A 99 -2.69 -9.13 8.41
N THR A 100 -3.27 -8.99 7.23
CA THR A 100 -4.19 -7.90 6.91
C THR A 100 -5.11 -8.24 5.76
N GLY A 101 -6.33 -7.70 5.81
CA GLY A 101 -7.22 -7.63 4.67
C GLY A 101 -7.14 -6.28 3.97
N SER A 102 -6.23 -5.35 4.37
CA SER A 102 -6.11 -3.99 3.85
C SER A 102 -7.49 -3.31 3.79
N HIS A 103 -7.92 -2.88 2.63
CA HIS A 103 -9.21 -2.25 2.36
C HIS A 103 -10.35 -3.24 2.04
N ASN A 104 -10.14 -4.56 2.16
CA ASN A 104 -11.23 -5.53 1.93
C ASN A 104 -12.30 -5.51 3.05
N PRO A 105 -13.52 -6.03 2.80
CA PRO A 105 -14.57 -6.18 3.79
C PRO A 105 -14.08 -6.86 5.08
N LYS A 106 -14.76 -6.61 6.20
CA LYS A 106 -14.33 -7.06 7.53
C LYS A 106 -14.20 -8.59 7.70
N ASN A 107 -14.87 -9.38 6.87
CA ASN A 107 -14.81 -10.83 6.86
C ASN A 107 -13.62 -11.40 6.06
N TYR A 108 -12.83 -10.55 5.40
CA TYR A 108 -11.60 -10.94 4.73
C TYR A 108 -10.40 -10.79 5.66
N ASN A 109 -9.36 -11.59 5.39
CA ASN A 109 -8.02 -11.37 5.89
C ASN A 109 -7.00 -11.89 4.86
N GLY A 110 -5.71 -11.70 5.12
CA GLY A 110 -4.68 -12.14 4.19
C GLY A 110 -3.28 -11.99 4.75
N PHE A 111 -2.28 -12.21 3.88
CA PHE A 111 -0.87 -12.21 4.25
C PHE A 111 -0.06 -11.50 3.18
N LYS A 112 0.54 -10.34 3.56
CA LYS A 112 1.60 -9.70 2.79
C LYS A 112 2.93 -10.24 3.32
N ILE A 113 3.71 -10.90 2.48
CA ILE A 113 4.93 -11.60 2.89
C ILE A 113 6.14 -10.92 2.28
N VAL A 114 7.16 -10.71 3.09
CA VAL A 114 8.43 -10.09 2.71
C VAL A 114 9.56 -11.06 3.02
N PHE A 115 10.37 -11.40 2.02
CA PHE A 115 11.60 -12.15 2.19
C PHE A 115 12.79 -11.31 1.75
N ASN A 116 13.79 -11.20 2.63
CA ASN A 116 14.98 -10.40 2.40
C ASN A 116 14.63 -8.97 1.90
N GLN A 117 13.74 -8.29 2.64
CA GLN A 117 13.25 -6.93 2.37
C GLN A 117 12.45 -6.76 1.05
N LYS A 118 12.10 -7.85 0.38
CA LYS A 118 11.34 -7.84 -0.88
C LYS A 118 9.98 -8.50 -0.69
N SER A 119 8.92 -7.83 -1.13
CA SER A 119 7.59 -8.43 -1.19
C SER A 119 7.61 -9.64 -2.11
N LEU A 120 6.95 -10.72 -1.70
CA LEU A 120 6.85 -11.92 -2.54
C LEU A 120 6.08 -11.61 -3.82
N THR A 121 6.52 -12.22 -4.89
CA THR A 121 5.88 -12.22 -6.21
C THR A 121 5.12 -13.53 -6.43
N SER A 122 4.38 -13.59 -7.53
CA SER A 122 3.57 -14.75 -7.93
C SER A 122 4.34 -16.08 -7.82
N ASP A 123 5.55 -16.15 -8.34
CA ASP A 123 6.36 -17.40 -8.35
C ASP A 123 6.67 -17.87 -6.92
N SER A 124 7.12 -16.94 -6.07
CA SER A 124 7.45 -17.27 -4.66
C SER A 124 6.20 -17.65 -3.86
N ILE A 125 5.05 -17.04 -4.14
CA ILE A 125 3.76 -17.41 -3.53
C ILE A 125 3.35 -18.82 -3.99
N GLN A 126 3.55 -19.15 -5.28
CA GLN A 126 3.27 -20.50 -5.78
C GLN A 126 4.24 -21.56 -5.21
N GLU A 127 5.48 -21.20 -4.88
CA GLU A 127 6.40 -22.07 -4.14
C GLU A 127 5.89 -22.40 -2.74
N LEU A 128 5.41 -21.40 -1.98
CA LEU A 128 4.76 -21.64 -0.69
C LEU A 128 3.54 -22.55 -0.84
N LYS A 129 2.70 -22.34 -1.86
CA LYS A 129 1.57 -23.20 -2.15
C LYS A 129 2.00 -24.65 -2.44
N LYS A 130 3.07 -24.85 -3.19
CA LYS A 130 3.62 -26.21 -3.44
C LYS A 130 4.04 -26.90 -2.14
N LEU A 131 4.72 -26.20 -1.23
CA LEU A 131 5.09 -26.72 0.09
C LEU A 131 3.85 -27.11 0.91
N ILE A 132 2.78 -26.29 0.86
CA ILE A 132 1.52 -26.60 1.56
C ILE A 132 0.87 -27.87 0.99
N ILE A 133 0.86 -28.04 -0.34
CA ILE A 133 0.24 -29.20 -1.00
C ILE A 133 1.06 -30.48 -0.75
N SER A 134 2.39 -30.40 -0.80
CA SER A 134 3.28 -31.54 -0.59
C SER A 134 3.47 -31.91 0.87
N GLU A 135 3.13 -30.99 1.78
CA GLU A 135 3.38 -31.13 3.24
C GLU A 135 4.86 -31.38 3.57
N ASP A 136 5.78 -30.93 2.68
CA ASP A 136 7.23 -31.08 2.83
C ASP A 136 7.79 -29.97 3.70
N TYR A 137 7.67 -30.14 5.02
CA TYR A 137 8.07 -29.15 6.01
C TYR A 137 9.29 -29.59 6.80
N GLU A 138 10.15 -28.62 7.14
CA GLU A 138 11.12 -28.80 8.23
C GLU A 138 10.39 -29.00 9.56
N ILE A 139 11.01 -29.72 10.47
CA ILE A 139 10.48 -30.04 11.81
C ILE A 139 11.50 -29.59 12.86
N GLY A 140 11.05 -28.78 13.80
CA GLY A 140 11.93 -28.27 14.85
C GLY A 140 11.16 -27.57 15.96
N SER A 141 11.88 -26.80 16.77
CA SER A 141 11.30 -26.00 17.85
C SER A 141 11.93 -24.60 17.85
N GLY A 142 11.23 -23.66 17.25
CA GLY A 142 11.55 -22.23 17.32
C GLY A 142 10.98 -21.59 18.58
N VAL A 143 11.32 -20.33 18.81
CA VAL A 143 10.85 -19.54 19.95
C VAL A 143 10.10 -18.30 19.46
N ILE A 144 9.23 -17.77 20.31
CA ILE A 144 8.58 -16.46 20.09
C ILE A 144 9.43 -15.40 20.78
N LYS A 145 9.73 -14.35 20.03
CA LYS A 145 10.36 -13.12 20.53
C LYS A 145 9.41 -11.96 20.32
N TYR A 146 9.66 -10.82 20.95
CA TYR A 146 8.84 -9.61 20.79
C TYR A 146 9.69 -8.45 20.35
N LEU A 147 9.14 -7.63 19.43
CA LEU A 147 9.80 -6.45 18.90
C LEU A 147 8.80 -5.29 18.76
N SER A 148 9.21 -4.11 19.21
CA SER A 148 8.50 -2.86 18.88
C SER A 148 9.48 -1.88 18.27
N VAL A 149 9.14 -1.36 17.10
CA VAL A 149 9.94 -0.35 16.38
C VAL A 149 9.28 1.03 16.36
N THR A 150 8.17 1.20 17.09
CA THR A 150 7.34 2.43 17.10
C THR A 150 8.18 3.67 17.41
N LYS A 151 9.00 3.63 18.46
CA LYS A 151 9.83 4.76 18.86
C LYS A 151 10.90 5.10 17.83
N ASP A 152 11.52 4.07 17.23
CA ASP A 152 12.56 4.25 16.21
C ASP A 152 11.96 4.78 14.91
N TYR A 153 10.75 4.34 14.56
CA TYR A 153 10.00 4.84 13.42
C TYR A 153 9.70 6.35 13.59
N ILE A 154 9.09 6.75 14.71
CA ILE A 154 8.78 8.17 14.99
C ILE A 154 10.07 9.01 15.01
N LYS A 155 11.14 8.49 15.61
CA LYS A 155 12.46 9.16 15.59
C LYS A 155 12.94 9.37 14.16
N SER A 156 12.88 8.33 13.32
CA SER A 156 13.29 8.40 11.92
C SER A 156 12.45 9.41 11.12
N LEU A 157 11.12 9.49 11.37
CA LEU A 157 10.27 10.51 10.77
C LEU A 157 10.77 11.93 11.12
N ARG A 158 11.04 12.20 12.40
CA ARG A 158 11.52 13.51 12.88
C ARG A 158 12.90 13.89 12.33
N GLU A 159 13.75 12.92 12.05
CA GLU A 159 15.07 13.15 11.46
C GLU A 159 15.01 13.48 9.95
N LYS A 160 13.97 13.01 9.28
CA LYS A 160 13.87 13.07 7.81
C LYS A 160 12.88 14.10 7.28
N ILE A 161 11.95 14.54 8.10
CA ILE A 161 10.85 15.43 7.71
C ILE A 161 10.86 16.67 8.55
N LYS A 162 10.69 17.85 7.92
CA LYS A 162 10.68 19.14 8.58
C LYS A 162 9.43 19.93 8.22
N ILE A 163 8.60 20.18 9.21
CA ILE A 163 7.42 21.03 9.05
C ILE A 163 7.85 22.49 9.22
N GLU A 164 7.74 23.29 8.16
CA GLU A 164 8.31 24.65 8.09
C GLU A 164 7.43 25.72 8.72
N ARG A 165 6.12 25.49 8.84
CA ARG A 165 5.17 26.40 9.50
C ARG A 165 4.09 25.63 10.25
N PRO A 166 3.38 26.28 11.19
CA PRO A 166 2.21 25.68 11.81
C PRO A 166 1.20 25.21 10.75
N VAL A 167 0.66 24.03 10.93
CA VAL A 167 -0.33 23.41 10.04
C VAL A 167 -1.33 22.62 10.87
N LYS A 168 -2.60 22.74 10.51
CA LYS A 168 -3.71 22.00 11.11
C LYS A 168 -4.20 20.93 10.13
N VAL A 169 -4.27 19.69 10.58
CA VAL A 169 -4.60 18.53 9.75
C VAL A 169 -5.72 17.74 10.40
N VAL A 170 -6.70 17.33 9.60
CA VAL A 170 -7.65 16.28 10.00
C VAL A 170 -7.07 14.94 9.58
N LEU A 171 -6.95 14.00 10.51
CA LEU A 171 -6.50 12.64 10.26
C LEU A 171 -7.66 11.66 10.42
N ASP A 172 -7.95 10.93 9.36
CA ASP A 172 -8.93 9.85 9.30
C ASP A 172 -8.20 8.51 9.15
N CYS A 173 -8.33 7.63 10.13
CA CYS A 173 -7.77 6.28 10.04
C CYS A 173 -8.82 5.22 9.66
N GLY A 174 -10.08 5.61 9.41
CA GLY A 174 -11.17 4.69 9.06
C GLY A 174 -11.35 3.52 10.03
N ASN A 175 -11.05 3.71 11.33
CA ASN A 175 -10.93 2.66 12.35
C ASN A 175 -9.88 1.58 12.02
N GLY A 176 -9.00 1.82 11.06
CA GLY A 176 -7.90 0.95 10.67
C GLY A 176 -6.71 1.02 11.63
N VAL A 177 -5.74 0.11 11.41
CA VAL A 177 -4.57 -0.02 12.30
C VAL A 177 -3.60 1.15 12.25
N GLY A 178 -3.72 2.04 11.25
CA GLY A 178 -3.01 3.32 11.23
C GLY A 178 -3.19 4.14 12.49
N GLY A 179 -4.37 4.04 13.15
CA GLY A 179 -4.69 4.71 14.41
C GLY A 179 -3.78 4.38 15.59
N VAL A 180 -3.07 3.25 15.54
CA VAL A 180 -2.11 2.86 16.60
C VAL A 180 -0.92 3.82 16.68
N ILE A 181 -0.50 4.42 15.56
CA ILE A 181 0.74 5.21 15.52
C ILE A 181 0.61 6.54 14.80
N ALA A 182 -0.26 6.69 13.81
CA ALA A 182 -0.33 7.91 13.02
C ALA A 182 -0.64 9.15 13.86
N PRO A 183 -1.58 9.14 14.83
CA PRO A 183 -1.81 10.30 15.69
C PRO A 183 -0.57 10.74 16.48
N GLU A 184 0.17 9.78 17.05
CA GLU A 184 1.41 10.05 17.78
C GLU A 184 2.49 10.61 16.84
N ALA A 185 2.64 10.01 15.65
CA ALA A 185 3.62 10.46 14.65
C ALA A 185 3.36 11.91 14.20
N PHE A 186 2.11 12.25 13.88
CA PHE A 186 1.75 13.61 13.46
C PHE A 186 1.97 14.64 14.58
N LYS A 187 1.54 14.35 15.81
CA LYS A 187 1.78 15.21 16.98
C LYS A 187 3.28 15.40 17.26
N ALA A 188 4.08 14.34 17.10
CA ALA A 188 5.53 14.40 17.28
C ALA A 188 6.22 15.33 16.27
N MET A 189 5.58 15.62 15.12
CA MET A 189 6.03 16.59 14.11
C MET A 189 5.55 18.02 14.39
N GLY A 190 4.81 18.26 15.48
CA GLY A 190 4.27 19.58 15.83
C GLY A 190 3.02 19.99 15.03
N ILE A 191 2.33 19.04 14.42
CA ILE A 191 1.10 19.27 13.65
C ILE A 191 -0.08 19.43 14.63
N GLU A 192 -0.89 20.47 14.45
CA GLU A 192 -2.20 20.57 15.10
C GLU A 192 -3.16 19.55 14.50
N LEU A 193 -3.55 18.54 15.29
CA LEU A 193 -4.26 17.37 14.78
C LEU A 193 -5.70 17.34 15.25
N VAL A 194 -6.62 17.18 14.31
CA VAL A 194 -8.02 16.80 14.53
C VAL A 194 -8.15 15.33 14.13
N GLU A 195 -8.50 14.48 15.07
CA GLU A 195 -8.60 13.04 14.86
C GLU A 195 -10.05 12.63 14.61
N ILE A 196 -10.29 11.88 13.53
CA ILE A 196 -11.57 11.19 13.29
C ILE A 196 -11.28 9.72 13.01
N PHE A 197 -12.10 8.85 13.62
CA PHE A 197 -12.03 7.39 13.42
C PHE A 197 -10.63 6.78 13.62
N CYS A 198 -9.81 7.36 14.50
CA CYS A 198 -8.46 6.86 14.81
C CYS A 198 -8.46 5.75 15.88
N GLU A 199 -9.56 5.50 16.56
CA GLU A 199 -9.71 4.31 17.41
C GLU A 199 -9.84 3.06 16.55
N VAL A 200 -9.00 2.06 16.80
CA VAL A 200 -8.98 0.83 15.99
C VAL A 200 -10.19 -0.03 16.31
N ASP A 201 -11.04 -0.30 15.32
CA ASP A 201 -12.16 -1.22 15.41
C ASP A 201 -12.30 -2.07 14.15
N GLY A 202 -12.08 -3.37 14.27
CA GLY A 202 -12.18 -4.31 13.15
C GLY A 202 -13.57 -4.51 12.56
N ASN A 203 -14.60 -3.85 13.11
CA ASN A 203 -15.94 -3.77 12.51
C ASN A 203 -16.06 -2.65 11.48
N PHE A 204 -15.15 -1.64 11.50
CA PHE A 204 -15.20 -0.44 10.66
C PHE A 204 -16.56 0.27 10.73
N PRO A 205 -16.98 0.75 11.92
CA PRO A 205 -18.38 1.18 12.15
C PRO A 205 -18.76 2.48 11.44
N ASN A 206 -17.79 3.31 11.04
CA ASN A 206 -18.06 4.63 10.46
C ASN A 206 -18.11 4.57 8.94
N HIS A 207 -17.04 4.17 8.31
CA HIS A 207 -16.96 3.93 6.87
C HIS A 207 -15.92 2.84 6.58
N HIS A 208 -15.96 2.32 5.36
CA HIS A 208 -14.98 1.36 4.90
C HIS A 208 -13.59 2.04 4.78
N PRO A 209 -12.49 1.46 5.30
CA PRO A 209 -11.17 2.09 5.31
C PRO A 209 -10.48 2.00 3.94
N ASP A 210 -11.09 2.61 2.94
CA ASP A 210 -10.60 2.70 1.56
C ASP A 210 -10.68 4.14 1.06
N PRO A 211 -9.60 4.91 1.11
CA PRO A 211 -9.57 6.29 0.63
C PRO A 211 -9.65 6.42 -0.90
N GLY A 212 -9.51 5.32 -1.64
CA GLY A 212 -9.73 5.28 -3.09
C GLY A 212 -11.18 5.46 -3.49
N ASN A 213 -12.12 5.22 -2.58
CA ASN A 213 -13.55 5.43 -2.82
C ASN A 213 -14.00 6.80 -2.29
N PRO A 214 -14.45 7.73 -3.16
CA PRO A 214 -14.88 9.07 -2.74
C PRO A 214 -15.97 9.09 -1.66
N LYS A 215 -16.80 8.06 -1.57
CA LYS A 215 -17.84 7.96 -0.52
C LYS A 215 -17.24 7.87 0.88
N ASN A 216 -16.09 7.24 1.03
CA ASN A 216 -15.40 7.08 2.30
C ASN A 216 -14.64 8.35 2.72
N MET A 217 -14.51 9.34 1.83
CA MET A 217 -13.83 10.60 2.08
C MET A 217 -14.79 11.74 2.53
N ILE A 218 -16.09 11.49 2.56
CA ILE A 218 -17.12 12.51 2.84
C ILE A 218 -16.96 13.09 4.25
N ASP A 219 -16.74 12.25 5.25
CA ASP A 219 -16.64 12.70 6.64
C ASP A 219 -15.33 13.46 6.86
N LEU A 220 -14.24 13.03 6.22
CA LEU A 220 -12.97 13.77 6.20
C LEU A 220 -13.15 15.16 5.58
N SER A 221 -13.81 15.26 4.41
CA SER A 221 -14.07 16.54 3.74
C SER A 221 -14.88 17.50 4.63
N LYS A 222 -15.92 17.00 5.30
CA LYS A 222 -16.71 17.81 6.25
C LYS A 222 -15.87 18.26 7.44
N ALA A 223 -15.10 17.36 8.04
CA ALA A 223 -14.28 17.67 9.21
C ALA A 223 -13.20 18.71 8.89
N VAL A 224 -12.62 18.69 7.68
CA VAL A 224 -11.67 19.72 7.21
C VAL A 224 -12.32 21.08 7.16
N ILE A 225 -13.51 21.20 6.56
CA ILE A 225 -14.25 22.46 6.45
C ILE A 225 -14.66 22.97 7.85
N GLU A 226 -15.27 22.12 8.67
CA GLU A 226 -15.77 22.46 10.00
C GLU A 226 -14.67 22.89 10.96
N SER A 227 -13.50 22.25 10.89
CA SER A 227 -12.35 22.57 11.73
C SER A 227 -11.47 23.68 11.15
N SER A 228 -11.75 24.16 9.94
CA SER A 228 -10.87 25.07 9.19
C SER A 228 -9.43 24.55 9.10
N ALA A 229 -9.26 23.27 8.82
CA ALA A 229 -7.96 22.65 8.69
C ALA A 229 -7.30 22.97 7.33
N ASP A 230 -5.96 22.99 7.31
CA ASP A 230 -5.19 23.22 6.08
C ASP A 230 -5.27 22.04 5.12
N LEU A 231 -5.50 20.82 5.65
CA LEU A 231 -5.48 19.57 4.88
C LEU A 231 -6.23 18.46 5.63
N GLY A 232 -6.81 17.53 4.87
CA GLY A 232 -7.32 16.26 5.37
C GLY A 232 -6.46 15.11 4.84
N ILE A 233 -6.16 14.16 5.72
CA ILE A 233 -5.40 12.93 5.45
C ILE A 233 -6.24 11.73 5.82
N ALA A 234 -6.40 10.79 4.90
CA ALA A 234 -7.00 9.48 5.17
C ALA A 234 -5.97 8.36 4.98
N LEU A 235 -6.02 7.35 5.84
CA LEU A 235 -5.26 6.12 5.71
C LEU A 235 -6.21 4.95 5.44
N ASP A 236 -5.73 3.95 4.69
CA ASP A 236 -6.50 2.71 4.52
C ASP A 236 -6.36 1.76 5.72
N GLY A 237 -7.01 0.60 5.64
CA GLY A 237 -7.17 -0.32 6.76
C GLY A 237 -5.86 -0.80 7.39
N ASP A 238 -4.78 -0.89 6.65
CA ASP A 238 -3.45 -1.27 7.15
C ASP A 238 -2.38 -0.16 7.04
N GLY A 239 -2.79 1.05 6.61
CA GLY A 239 -2.01 2.26 6.74
C GLY A 239 -0.91 2.44 5.68
N ASP A 240 -0.96 1.72 4.57
CA ASP A 240 0.03 1.84 3.50
C ASP A 240 -0.45 2.70 2.31
N ARG A 241 -1.72 3.14 2.31
CA ARG A 241 -2.29 4.06 1.31
C ARG A 241 -2.64 5.42 1.90
N LEU A 242 -2.57 6.43 1.06
CA LEU A 242 -2.84 7.83 1.37
C LEU A 242 -4.04 8.35 0.57
N GLY A 243 -5.02 8.91 1.27
CA GLY A 243 -6.05 9.78 0.71
C GLY A 243 -5.85 11.22 1.16
N VAL A 244 -6.19 12.18 0.31
CA VAL A 244 -5.93 13.61 0.55
C VAL A 244 -7.16 14.44 0.25
N VAL A 245 -7.44 15.42 1.12
CA VAL A 245 -8.49 16.44 0.95
C VAL A 245 -7.87 17.80 1.17
N ASP A 246 -8.12 18.78 0.30
CA ASP A 246 -7.62 20.15 0.46
C ASP A 246 -8.42 20.94 1.53
N ASN A 247 -7.99 22.15 1.84
CA ASN A 247 -8.63 23.02 2.84
C ASN A 247 -10.07 23.46 2.47
N LEU A 248 -10.53 23.24 1.25
CA LEU A 248 -11.90 23.50 0.79
C LEU A 248 -12.78 22.25 0.80
N GLY A 249 -12.23 21.11 1.23
CA GLY A 249 -12.95 19.83 1.25
C GLY A 249 -12.94 19.08 -0.08
N ASN A 250 -12.14 19.48 -1.07
CA ASN A 250 -12.04 18.78 -2.33
C ASN A 250 -11.11 17.58 -2.19
N ILE A 251 -11.52 16.44 -2.73
CA ILE A 251 -10.68 15.23 -2.80
C ILE A 251 -9.60 15.45 -3.85
N ILE A 252 -8.34 15.21 -3.47
CA ILE A 252 -7.19 15.29 -4.35
C ILE A 252 -6.79 13.87 -4.75
N TYR A 253 -6.81 13.58 -6.04
CA TYR A 253 -6.50 12.25 -6.55
C TYR A 253 -4.99 11.94 -6.47
N PRO A 254 -4.61 10.66 -6.34
CA PRO A 254 -3.22 10.24 -6.14
C PRO A 254 -2.22 10.78 -7.16
N ASP A 255 -2.57 10.82 -8.43
CA ASP A 255 -1.71 11.36 -9.49
C ASP A 255 -1.50 12.88 -9.41
N GLN A 256 -2.43 13.64 -8.78
CA GLN A 256 -2.28 15.07 -8.54
C GLN A 256 -1.26 15.33 -7.43
N TYR A 257 -1.43 14.70 -6.24
CA TYR A 257 -0.45 14.90 -5.17
C TYR A 257 0.90 14.24 -5.49
N LEU A 258 0.92 13.15 -6.27
CA LEU A 258 2.16 12.57 -6.79
C LEU A 258 2.87 13.51 -7.76
N SER A 259 2.12 14.31 -8.56
CA SER A 259 2.70 15.37 -9.40
C SER A 259 3.39 16.45 -8.57
N LEU A 260 2.76 16.90 -7.46
CA LEU A 260 3.34 17.86 -6.53
C LEU A 260 4.60 17.31 -5.83
N ILE A 261 4.53 16.06 -5.35
CA ILE A 261 5.67 15.38 -4.71
C ILE A 261 6.82 15.24 -5.72
N SER A 262 6.51 14.83 -6.95
CA SER A 262 7.49 14.69 -8.04
C SER A 262 8.20 16.02 -8.34
N GLU A 263 7.43 17.11 -8.46
CA GLU A 263 8.00 18.44 -8.65
C GLU A 263 8.96 18.83 -7.51
N ALA A 264 8.55 18.60 -6.26
CA ALA A 264 9.36 18.96 -5.10
C ALA A 264 10.68 18.16 -5.04
N ILE A 265 10.62 16.84 -5.30
CA ILE A 265 11.81 15.97 -5.28
C ILE A 265 12.75 16.27 -6.45
N LEU A 266 12.22 16.53 -7.64
CA LEU A 266 13.01 16.79 -8.84
C LEU A 266 13.72 18.15 -8.80
N LYS A 267 13.25 19.12 -8.04
CA LYS A 267 13.99 20.38 -7.79
C LYS A 267 15.37 20.15 -7.13
N GLU A 268 15.47 19.10 -6.35
CA GLU A 268 16.71 18.73 -5.64
C GLU A 268 17.49 17.61 -6.35
N ASN A 269 16.84 16.89 -7.27
CA ASN A 269 17.34 15.66 -7.87
C ASN A 269 17.04 15.60 -9.39
N ASP A 270 17.77 16.35 -10.20
CA ASP A 270 17.60 16.38 -11.65
C ASP A 270 17.81 15.01 -12.32
N LYS A 271 17.11 14.76 -13.43
CA LYS A 271 17.18 13.55 -14.28
C LYS A 271 16.94 12.22 -13.55
N ARG A 272 16.17 12.24 -12.45
CA ARG A 272 15.83 11.01 -11.72
C ARG A 272 14.56 10.37 -12.27
N LYS A 273 14.48 9.06 -12.14
CA LYS A 273 13.31 8.28 -12.55
C LYS A 273 12.22 8.32 -11.49
N ILE A 274 10.98 8.39 -11.95
CA ILE A 274 9.77 8.28 -11.13
C ILE A 274 8.88 7.22 -11.75
N VAL A 275 8.55 6.20 -10.96
CA VAL A 275 7.70 5.08 -11.38
C VAL A 275 6.24 5.39 -11.05
N PHE A 276 5.33 5.07 -11.96
CA PHE A 276 3.89 5.19 -11.72
C PHE A 276 3.12 4.11 -12.47
N ASP A 277 1.93 3.78 -11.98
CA ASP A 277 1.12 2.73 -12.58
C ASP A 277 0.34 3.20 -13.81
N VAL A 278 -0.12 2.25 -14.63
CA VAL A 278 -0.87 2.51 -15.86
C VAL A 278 -2.20 3.24 -15.65
N LYS A 279 -2.71 3.33 -14.42
CA LYS A 279 -3.95 4.05 -14.10
C LYS A 279 -3.75 5.55 -13.92
N CYS A 280 -2.53 6.00 -13.62
CA CYS A 280 -2.22 7.42 -13.47
C CYS A 280 -2.45 8.19 -14.76
N SER A 281 -2.89 9.44 -14.64
CA SER A 281 -3.20 10.31 -15.78
C SER A 281 -1.94 10.71 -16.55
N THR A 282 -2.15 11.16 -17.80
CA THR A 282 -1.08 11.73 -18.63
C THR A 282 -0.49 13.01 -18.03
N GLN A 283 -1.20 13.67 -17.12
CA GLN A 283 -0.71 14.90 -16.45
C GLN A 283 0.47 14.60 -15.53
N LEU A 284 0.46 13.45 -14.84
CA LEU A 284 1.59 13.05 -14.03
C LEU A 284 2.87 12.87 -14.88
N LYS A 285 2.76 12.16 -16.02
CA LYS A 285 3.87 12.02 -16.97
C LYS A 285 4.41 13.39 -17.40
N LYS A 286 3.51 14.31 -17.81
CA LYS A 286 3.88 15.68 -18.20
C LYS A 286 4.50 16.48 -17.06
N ALA A 287 4.01 16.33 -15.83
CA ALA A 287 4.58 17.00 -14.66
C ALA A 287 5.99 16.52 -14.36
N ILE A 288 6.26 15.22 -14.45
CA ILE A 288 7.58 14.63 -14.28
C ILE A 288 8.55 15.17 -15.35
N GLU A 289 8.18 15.11 -16.63
CA GLU A 289 8.99 15.58 -17.77
C GLU A 289 9.28 17.09 -17.68
N LYS A 290 8.26 17.90 -17.34
CA LYS A 290 8.39 19.36 -17.19
C LYS A 290 9.41 19.74 -16.11
N ASN A 291 9.53 18.92 -15.06
CA ASN A 291 10.46 19.14 -13.96
C ASN A 291 11.81 18.41 -14.14
N GLY A 292 12.14 17.96 -15.36
CA GLY A 292 13.42 17.34 -15.69
C GLY A 292 13.55 15.87 -15.26
N GLY A 293 12.48 15.24 -14.81
CA GLY A 293 12.46 13.82 -14.44
C GLY A 293 12.24 12.87 -15.61
N ILE A 294 12.43 11.59 -15.37
CA ILE A 294 12.22 10.52 -16.35
C ILE A 294 11.02 9.68 -15.88
N PRO A 295 9.86 9.74 -16.57
CA PRO A 295 8.70 8.95 -16.23
C PRO A 295 8.88 7.47 -16.60
N VAL A 296 8.57 6.57 -15.69
CA VAL A 296 8.63 5.11 -15.91
C VAL A 296 7.26 4.52 -15.58
N MET A 297 6.54 4.09 -16.60
CA MET A 297 5.23 3.49 -16.43
C MET A 297 5.37 1.99 -16.06
N SER A 298 4.64 1.53 -15.08
CA SER A 298 4.64 0.16 -14.57
C SER A 298 3.24 -0.45 -14.58
N ARG A 299 3.19 -1.74 -14.34
CA ARG A 299 1.96 -2.45 -14.03
C ARG A 299 1.39 -1.97 -12.70
N THR A 300 0.08 -2.02 -12.53
CA THR A 300 -0.60 -1.79 -11.25
C THR A 300 -0.27 -2.91 -10.25
N GLY A 301 0.02 -2.54 -9.01
CA GLY A 301 0.29 -3.44 -7.89
C GLY A 301 1.58 -3.08 -7.15
N HIS A 302 1.45 -2.88 -5.84
CA HIS A 302 2.53 -2.37 -4.99
C HIS A 302 3.84 -3.17 -5.09
N SER A 303 3.78 -4.49 -5.31
CA SER A 303 4.97 -5.32 -5.49
C SER A 303 5.67 -5.07 -6.83
N TYR A 304 4.90 -4.77 -7.90
CA TYR A 304 5.48 -4.42 -9.21
C TYR A 304 6.14 -3.05 -9.16
N ILE A 305 5.51 -2.07 -8.53
CA ILE A 305 6.10 -0.74 -8.33
C ILE A 305 7.39 -0.83 -7.53
N LYS A 306 7.41 -1.56 -6.40
CA LYS A 306 8.64 -1.79 -5.61
C LYS A 306 9.75 -2.44 -6.43
N SER A 307 9.41 -3.46 -7.21
CA SER A 307 10.37 -4.12 -8.10
C SER A 307 10.90 -3.17 -9.17
N GLU A 308 10.04 -2.36 -9.80
CA GLU A 308 10.45 -1.41 -10.82
C GLU A 308 11.29 -0.27 -10.26
N ILE A 309 11.01 0.20 -9.04
CA ILE A 309 11.87 1.17 -8.34
C ILE A 309 13.29 0.64 -8.18
N LEU A 310 13.43 -0.61 -7.73
CA LEU A 310 14.74 -1.25 -7.57
C LEU A 310 15.45 -1.45 -8.91
N ASN A 311 14.76 -1.97 -9.93
CA ASN A 311 15.33 -2.28 -11.24
C ASN A 311 15.75 -1.01 -11.99
N SER A 312 14.95 0.05 -11.90
CA SER A 312 15.20 1.31 -12.60
C SER A 312 16.04 2.31 -11.80
N ASN A 313 16.32 2.03 -10.51
CA ASN A 313 16.92 2.97 -9.55
C ASN A 313 16.12 4.28 -9.46
N ALA A 314 14.80 4.17 -9.44
CA ALA A 314 13.92 5.31 -9.28
C ALA A 314 13.93 5.82 -7.84
N ILE A 315 13.71 7.14 -7.66
CA ILE A 315 13.70 7.79 -6.34
C ILE A 315 12.32 7.89 -5.73
N LEU A 316 11.29 7.75 -6.55
CA LEU A 316 9.89 7.83 -6.15
C LEU A 316 9.06 6.84 -6.97
N GLY A 317 8.04 6.28 -6.37
CA GLY A 317 6.99 5.56 -7.07
C GLY A 317 5.62 5.93 -6.54
N GLY A 318 4.57 5.67 -7.33
CA GLY A 318 3.20 5.88 -6.88
C GLY A 318 2.17 5.17 -7.74
N GLU A 319 1.02 4.92 -7.13
CA GLU A 319 -0.14 4.29 -7.78
C GLU A 319 -1.40 5.12 -7.63
N MET A 320 -2.32 4.97 -8.57
CA MET A 320 -3.64 5.62 -8.50
C MET A 320 -4.47 5.11 -7.30
N SER A 321 -4.09 3.99 -6.69
CA SER A 321 -4.67 3.45 -5.45
C SER A 321 -4.24 4.18 -4.17
N GLY A 322 -3.27 5.11 -4.26
CA GLY A 322 -2.77 5.87 -3.11
C GLY A 322 -1.50 5.30 -2.45
N HIS A 323 -0.94 4.20 -2.95
CA HIS A 323 0.38 3.77 -2.52
C HIS A 323 1.46 4.72 -3.04
N ILE A 324 2.33 5.22 -2.16
CA ILE A 324 3.48 6.07 -2.50
C ILE A 324 4.74 5.47 -1.90
N PHE A 325 5.80 5.44 -2.69
CA PHE A 325 7.06 4.77 -2.40
C PHE A 325 8.22 5.75 -2.50
N PHE A 326 8.73 6.22 -1.38
CA PHE A 326 9.89 7.11 -1.37
C PHE A 326 11.18 6.29 -1.28
N ASN A 327 12.09 6.49 -2.22
CA ASN A 327 13.41 5.86 -2.27
C ASN A 327 14.54 6.91 -2.32
N ASP A 328 14.20 8.18 -2.14
CA ASP A 328 15.16 9.30 -2.03
C ASP A 328 15.68 9.45 -0.59
N ASN A 329 14.79 9.42 0.37
CA ASN A 329 15.09 9.64 1.80
C ASN A 329 14.37 8.64 2.71
N TRP A 330 13.80 7.57 2.14
CA TRP A 330 13.16 6.44 2.81
C TRP A 330 13.63 5.13 2.16
N PHE A 331 13.00 4.02 2.45
CA PHE A 331 13.48 2.69 2.09
C PHE A 331 12.82 2.09 0.82
N GLY A 332 11.98 2.84 0.12
CA GLY A 332 11.33 2.39 -1.13
C GLY A 332 10.12 1.49 -0.94
N PHE A 333 9.59 1.35 0.26
CA PHE A 333 8.32 0.68 0.50
C PHE A 333 7.15 1.67 0.61
N ASP A 334 5.94 1.15 0.47
CA ASP A 334 4.67 1.87 0.59
C ASP A 334 4.40 2.22 2.06
N ASP A 335 4.22 3.52 2.32
CA ASP A 335 4.04 4.04 3.67
C ASP A 335 3.10 5.24 3.64
N GLY A 336 1.84 5.03 4.01
CA GLY A 336 0.83 6.09 4.01
C GLY A 336 1.14 7.20 5.02
N ILE A 337 1.73 6.86 6.17
CA ILE A 337 2.07 7.82 7.23
C ILE A 337 3.26 8.69 6.80
N PHE A 338 4.34 8.08 6.31
CA PHE A 338 5.50 8.82 5.79
C PHE A 338 5.09 9.70 4.61
N SER A 339 4.29 9.15 3.68
CA SER A 339 3.83 9.86 2.49
C SER A 339 2.98 11.09 2.84
N ALA A 340 2.08 10.96 3.82
CA ALA A 340 1.31 12.08 4.33
C ALA A 340 2.20 13.18 4.92
N LEU A 341 3.15 12.81 5.77
CA LEU A 341 4.06 13.76 6.40
C LEU A 341 4.99 14.43 5.39
N ARG A 342 5.46 13.72 4.37
CA ARG A 342 6.23 14.29 3.24
C ARG A 342 5.40 15.27 2.43
N LEU A 343 4.13 14.96 2.16
CA LEU A 343 3.22 15.89 1.49
C LEU A 343 3.01 17.15 2.33
N ILE A 344 2.77 17.03 3.63
CA ILE A 344 2.61 18.15 4.55
C ILE A 344 3.89 19.00 4.59
N GLU A 345 5.06 18.39 4.66
CA GLU A 345 6.35 19.12 4.57
C GLU A 345 6.41 19.98 3.31
N ILE A 346 6.08 19.40 2.14
CA ILE A 346 6.09 20.12 0.86
C ILE A 346 5.11 21.30 0.89
N LEU A 347 3.89 21.09 1.38
CA LEU A 347 2.88 22.14 1.48
C LEU A 347 3.29 23.25 2.45
N THR A 348 3.99 22.94 3.55
CA THR A 348 4.40 23.93 4.54
C THR A 348 5.58 24.79 4.07
N LYS A 349 6.32 24.41 3.04
CA LYS A 349 7.34 25.24 2.38
C LYS A 349 6.74 26.42 1.61
N GLU A 350 5.45 26.38 1.32
CA GLU A 350 4.73 27.42 0.60
C GLU A 350 3.74 28.17 1.51
N LYS A 351 3.46 29.44 1.13
CA LYS A 351 2.51 30.29 1.89
C LYS A 351 1.07 30.12 1.43
N ASN A 352 0.87 29.55 0.24
CA ASN A 352 -0.43 29.36 -0.37
C ASN A 352 -1.22 28.26 0.37
N SER A 353 -2.55 28.30 0.26
CA SER A 353 -3.41 27.24 0.75
C SER A 353 -3.19 25.93 -0.03
N SER A 354 -3.59 24.79 0.56
CA SER A 354 -3.48 23.51 -0.14
C SER A 354 -4.29 23.49 -1.43
N SER A 355 -5.50 24.09 -1.45
CA SER A 355 -6.31 24.22 -2.65
C SER A 355 -5.62 25.05 -3.74
N ASP A 356 -4.99 26.20 -3.41
CA ASP A 356 -4.26 27.01 -4.37
C ASP A 356 -3.07 26.24 -4.97
N ILE A 357 -2.40 25.44 -4.16
CA ILE A 357 -1.25 24.62 -4.59
C ILE A 357 -1.71 23.53 -5.56
N PHE A 358 -2.75 22.78 -5.21
CA PHE A 358 -3.27 21.71 -6.07
C PHE A 358 -3.93 22.24 -7.34
N ASN A 359 -4.55 23.43 -7.31
CA ASN A 359 -5.14 24.07 -8.50
C ASN A 359 -4.10 24.48 -9.58
N ARG A 360 -2.79 24.40 -9.31
CA ARG A 360 -1.74 24.55 -10.33
C ARG A 360 -1.74 23.42 -11.35
N TYR A 361 -2.27 22.25 -10.96
CA TYR A 361 -2.41 21.09 -11.83
C TYR A 361 -3.80 21.12 -12.48
N PRO A 362 -3.89 20.89 -13.80
CA PRO A 362 -5.18 20.87 -14.48
C PRO A 362 -6.14 19.88 -13.84
N GLN A 363 -7.35 20.32 -13.55
CA GLN A 363 -8.41 19.41 -13.17
C GLN A 363 -8.84 18.60 -14.39
N LEU A 364 -8.81 17.29 -14.28
CA LEU A 364 -9.29 16.37 -15.31
C LEU A 364 -10.70 15.90 -14.97
N PHE A 365 -11.50 15.72 -16.00
CA PHE A 365 -12.77 15.02 -15.84
C PHE A 365 -12.51 13.51 -15.77
N ASN A 366 -12.76 12.93 -14.63
CA ASN A 366 -12.57 11.51 -14.38
C ASN A 366 -13.93 10.82 -14.21
N THR A 367 -14.07 9.62 -14.74
CA THR A 367 -15.11 8.68 -14.31
C THR A 367 -14.60 7.88 -13.12
N PRO A 368 -15.48 7.43 -12.22
CA PRO A 368 -15.09 6.40 -11.28
C PRO A 368 -14.68 5.12 -12.02
N GLU A 369 -13.90 4.27 -11.36
CA GLU A 369 -13.57 2.95 -11.89
C GLU A 369 -14.85 2.13 -12.07
N LEU A 370 -15.06 1.62 -13.29
CA LEU A 370 -16.25 0.82 -13.64
C LEU A 370 -15.93 -0.66 -13.53
N THR A 371 -16.64 -1.36 -12.67
CA THR A 371 -16.49 -2.82 -12.50
C THR A 371 -17.43 -3.58 -13.42
N ILE A 372 -16.87 -4.47 -14.24
CA ILE A 372 -17.62 -5.40 -15.08
C ILE A 372 -17.57 -6.79 -14.44
N LYS A 373 -18.72 -7.32 -14.05
CA LYS A 373 -18.81 -8.68 -13.51
C LYS A 373 -18.53 -9.70 -14.61
N THR A 374 -17.56 -10.59 -14.37
CA THR A 374 -17.17 -11.66 -15.26
C THR A 374 -16.62 -12.84 -14.47
N THR A 375 -16.37 -13.97 -15.11
CA THR A 375 -15.73 -15.14 -14.48
C THR A 375 -14.21 -15.06 -14.58
N ASP A 376 -13.51 -15.79 -13.71
CA ASP A 376 -12.05 -15.87 -13.73
C ASP A 376 -11.50 -16.43 -15.05
N GLU A 377 -12.26 -17.28 -15.73
CA GLU A 377 -11.87 -17.84 -17.02
C GLU A 377 -12.06 -16.84 -18.17
N GLU A 378 -13.07 -15.97 -18.08
CA GLU A 378 -13.43 -15.03 -19.16
C GLU A 378 -12.66 -13.71 -19.08
N LYS A 379 -12.34 -13.24 -17.87
CA LYS A 379 -11.70 -11.93 -17.68
C LYS A 379 -10.42 -11.73 -18.50
N PHE A 380 -9.56 -12.75 -18.56
CA PHE A 380 -8.33 -12.70 -19.36
C PHE A 380 -8.62 -12.73 -20.86
N LYS A 381 -9.59 -13.55 -21.31
CA LYS A 381 -10.01 -13.63 -22.72
C LYS A 381 -10.59 -12.31 -23.21
N ILE A 382 -11.35 -11.60 -22.36
CA ILE A 382 -11.88 -10.28 -22.69
C ILE A 382 -10.75 -9.30 -22.97
N ILE A 383 -9.74 -9.24 -22.10
CA ILE A 383 -8.57 -8.34 -22.28
C ILE A 383 -7.77 -8.74 -23.53
N GLU A 384 -7.55 -10.01 -23.79
CA GLU A 384 -6.85 -10.47 -25.00
C GLU A 384 -7.62 -10.06 -26.28
N ARG A 385 -8.93 -10.20 -26.30
CA ARG A 385 -9.77 -9.75 -27.41
C ARG A 385 -9.72 -8.24 -27.59
N LEU A 386 -9.79 -7.45 -26.51
CA LEU A 386 -9.63 -5.99 -26.58
C LEU A 386 -8.26 -5.60 -27.15
N ARG A 387 -7.23 -6.38 -26.86
CA ARG A 387 -5.86 -6.14 -27.36
C ARG A 387 -5.67 -6.52 -28.82
N SER A 388 -6.36 -7.57 -29.32
CA SER A 388 -6.16 -8.13 -30.66
C SER A 388 -7.18 -7.65 -31.69
N ASP A 389 -8.47 -7.61 -31.30
CA ASP A 389 -9.59 -7.52 -32.25
C ASP A 389 -9.99 -6.07 -32.56
N PHE A 390 -9.60 -5.11 -31.72
CA PHE A 390 -9.99 -3.72 -31.89
C PHE A 390 -8.82 -2.85 -32.38
N GLN A 391 -9.06 -2.11 -33.46
CA GLN A 391 -8.17 -1.06 -33.96
C GLN A 391 -8.62 0.28 -33.40
N PHE A 392 -7.68 1.00 -32.80
CA PHE A 392 -7.92 2.33 -32.23
C PHE A 392 -6.93 3.30 -32.84
N ASP A 393 -7.12 3.65 -34.11
CA ASP A 393 -6.14 4.39 -34.93
C ASP A 393 -5.83 5.80 -34.42
N GLU A 394 -6.73 6.39 -33.60
CA GLU A 394 -6.54 7.73 -33.00
C GLU A 394 -5.88 7.69 -31.62
N TYR A 395 -5.52 6.49 -31.10
CA TYR A 395 -4.99 6.32 -29.74
C TYR A 395 -3.62 5.63 -29.74
N GLU A 396 -2.75 6.11 -28.88
CA GLU A 396 -1.57 5.34 -28.47
C GLU A 396 -2.02 4.13 -27.62
N ARG A 397 -1.54 2.95 -28.00
CA ARG A 397 -1.86 1.68 -27.32
C ARG A 397 -0.70 1.26 -26.43
N ILE A 398 -0.93 1.19 -25.13
CA ILE A 398 0.07 0.76 -24.15
C ILE A 398 -0.40 -0.56 -23.54
N LEU A 399 0.42 -1.60 -23.68
CA LEU A 399 0.10 -3.00 -23.34
C LEU A 399 0.90 -3.52 -22.13
N ILE A 400 1.42 -2.64 -21.30
CA ILE A 400 2.22 -2.99 -20.11
C ILE A 400 1.37 -3.78 -19.13
N ASP A 401 0.10 -3.41 -18.98
CA ASP A 401 -0.85 -4.03 -18.07
C ASP A 401 -2.27 -3.94 -18.65
N GLY A 402 -2.77 -5.04 -19.20
CA GLY A 402 -4.03 -5.03 -19.91
C GLY A 402 -3.98 -4.17 -21.17
N LEU A 403 -4.85 -3.17 -21.28
CA LEU A 403 -4.92 -2.22 -22.37
C LEU A 403 -5.12 -0.81 -21.82
N ARG A 404 -4.20 0.08 -22.14
CA ARG A 404 -4.36 1.53 -21.96
C ARG A 404 -4.40 2.19 -23.34
N LEU A 405 -5.39 3.02 -23.54
CA LEU A 405 -5.56 3.85 -24.74
C LEU A 405 -5.45 5.30 -24.33
N GLU A 406 -4.56 6.04 -24.93
CA GLU A 406 -4.43 7.48 -24.66
C GLU A 406 -4.27 8.29 -25.94
N ASN A 407 -4.81 9.50 -25.92
CA ASN A 407 -4.53 10.54 -26.90
C ASN A 407 -4.44 11.88 -26.17
N ASN A 408 -4.39 12.99 -26.91
CA ASN A 408 -4.23 14.31 -26.31
C ASN A 408 -5.41 14.75 -25.39
N CYS A 409 -6.59 14.11 -25.52
CA CYS A 409 -7.82 14.48 -24.83
C CYS A 409 -8.37 13.40 -23.89
N LEU A 410 -8.13 12.13 -24.19
CA LEU A 410 -8.75 11.01 -23.51
C LEU A 410 -7.71 9.98 -23.08
N LEU A 411 -7.96 9.41 -21.90
CA LEU A 411 -7.28 8.24 -21.39
C LEU A 411 -8.32 7.21 -20.97
N TYR A 412 -8.17 6.00 -21.48
CA TYR A 412 -8.95 4.82 -21.07
C TYR A 412 -7.99 3.72 -20.62
N THR A 413 -8.26 3.10 -19.50
CA THR A 413 -7.46 1.98 -19.00
C THR A 413 -8.35 0.81 -18.63
N SER A 414 -7.95 -0.38 -19.03
CA SER A 414 -8.46 -1.65 -18.51
C SER A 414 -7.25 -2.48 -18.10
N PRO A 415 -6.80 -2.36 -16.85
CA PRO A 415 -5.65 -3.12 -16.36
C PRO A 415 -5.93 -4.62 -16.42
N SER A 416 -4.89 -5.41 -16.45
CA SER A 416 -5.02 -6.87 -16.44
C SER A 416 -5.74 -7.31 -15.17
N PRO A 417 -6.76 -8.17 -15.26
CA PRO A 417 -7.59 -8.55 -14.12
C PRO A 417 -6.83 -9.49 -13.17
N ARG A 418 -6.00 -8.92 -12.33
CA ARG A 418 -5.23 -9.66 -11.32
C ARG A 418 -5.89 -9.67 -9.97
N ASP A 419 -6.54 -8.57 -9.66
CA ASP A 419 -7.26 -8.35 -8.43
C ASP A 419 -8.74 -8.26 -8.77
N VAL A 420 -9.43 -9.35 -8.56
CA VAL A 420 -10.89 -9.30 -8.46
C VAL A 420 -11.18 -9.03 -7.01
N GLU A 421 -11.63 -7.81 -6.75
CA GLU A 421 -12.29 -7.48 -5.50
C GLU A 421 -13.67 -8.14 -5.47
#